data_e61a1943f5e3f4400cdc841c93ba0a3e
#
_entry.id   e61a1943f5e3f4400cdc841c93ba0a3e
#
_cell.length_a   1.000
_cell.length_b   1.000
_cell.length_c   1.000
_cell.angle_alpha   90.00
_cell.angle_beta   90.00
_cell.angle_gamma   90.00
#
_symmetry.space_group_name_H-M   'P 1'
#
loop_
_entity.id
_entity.type
_entity.pdbx_description
1 polymer ?
#
loop_
_entity_poly.entity_id
_entity_poly.type
_entity_poly.pdbx_seq_one_letter_code
_entity_poly.pdbx_strand_id
1 'polypeptide(L)'
;PNKEASHKILESAHINILQKWKTSGAGKAFLKNNEFLRDFLNPPVNYGFIIAILAAILIWYILKHTTLGYQLRAVGFNKDAAEYGGIDVKKNIVISMMIAGALSGLAGAVQVLGVSKETAILVMMEGYGFDGIAVSLIAGNNPLSCIPAALLFGGLKYGGSKLQPKIGAPFEVINIIIGIIVFFIAMPKLIGIIASIKGRKRGGKVE
;
A
#
# COMPACT_ATOMS: atom_id res chain seq x y z
N PRO A 1 -2.56 22.54 18.76
CA PRO A 1 -1.50 21.54 18.64
C PRO A 1 -0.29 22.08 19.37
N ASN A 2 0.13 21.38 20.44
CA ASN A 2 1.26 21.77 21.28
C ASN A 2 2.54 21.66 20.42
N LYS A 3 3.12 22.79 20.09
CA LYS A 3 4.40 22.87 19.33
C LYS A 3 5.59 22.26 20.10
N GLU A 4 5.43 22.01 21.39
CA GLU A 4 6.47 21.43 22.25
C GLU A 4 6.59 19.90 22.14
N ALA A 5 5.64 19.22 21.51
CA ALA A 5 5.65 17.76 21.37
C ALA A 5 6.18 17.24 20.03
N SER A 6 6.57 18.12 19.09
CA SER A 6 7.13 17.72 17.79
C SER A 6 8.59 18.14 17.69
N HIS A 7 9.48 17.14 17.54
CA HIS A 7 10.89 17.40 17.25
C HIS A 7 11.13 17.29 15.74
N LYS A 8 11.64 18.37 15.13
CA LYS A 8 12.03 18.39 13.72
C LYS A 8 13.26 17.49 13.51
N ILE A 9 13.18 16.64 12.50
CA ILE A 9 14.31 15.81 12.09
C ILE A 9 15.33 16.69 11.34
N LEU A 10 16.62 16.43 11.53
CA LEU A 10 17.71 17.13 10.84
C LEU A 10 17.49 17.07 9.32
N GLU A 11 17.67 18.19 8.63
CA GLU A 11 17.48 18.29 7.17
C GLU A 11 18.34 17.28 6.38
N SER A 12 19.50 16.90 6.92
CA SER A 12 20.39 15.90 6.34
C SER A 12 19.78 14.47 6.33
N ALA A 13 18.82 14.19 7.23
CA ALA A 13 18.14 12.89 7.31
C ALA A 13 16.87 12.83 6.44
N HIS A 14 16.48 13.94 5.79
CA HIS A 14 15.31 13.96 4.92
C HIS A 14 15.55 13.23 3.60
N ILE A 15 14.72 12.25 3.31
CA ILE A 15 14.79 11.41 2.10
C ILE A 15 13.97 12.05 0.96
N ASN A 16 14.42 13.16 0.37
CA ASN A 16 13.72 13.85 -0.71
C ASN A 16 14.51 13.82 -2.03
N ILE A 17 13.99 13.16 -3.05
CA ILE A 17 14.65 13.01 -4.37
C ILE A 17 14.54 14.28 -5.22
N LEU A 18 13.36 14.86 -5.29
CA LEU A 18 13.03 15.89 -6.29
C LEU A 18 13.01 17.31 -5.77
N GLN A 19 13.16 17.52 -4.46
CA GLN A 19 13.04 18.86 -3.90
C GLN A 19 14.19 19.77 -4.36
N LYS A 20 15.43 19.26 -4.36
CA LYS A 20 16.59 20.00 -4.87
C LYS A 20 16.48 20.27 -6.38
N TRP A 21 15.95 19.32 -7.15
CA TRP A 21 15.75 19.48 -8.60
C TRP A 21 14.60 20.44 -8.90
N LYS A 22 13.49 20.38 -8.17
CA LYS A 22 12.35 21.31 -8.29
C LYS A 22 12.73 22.76 -7.98
N THR A 23 13.67 22.98 -7.08
CA THR A 23 14.18 24.33 -6.72
C THR A 23 15.26 24.82 -7.68
N SER A 24 15.88 23.94 -8.47
CA SER A 24 16.84 24.27 -9.52
C SER A 24 16.18 25.03 -10.67
N GLY A 25 16.92 25.93 -11.32
CA GLY A 25 16.44 26.73 -12.45
C GLY A 25 15.88 25.90 -13.61
N ALA A 26 16.55 24.78 -13.93
CA ALA A 26 16.11 23.85 -14.97
C ALA A 26 14.80 23.13 -14.60
N GLY A 27 14.65 22.69 -13.35
CA GLY A 27 13.44 22.06 -12.86
C GLY A 27 12.23 22.99 -12.87
N LYS A 28 12.41 24.25 -12.48
CA LYS A 28 11.35 25.28 -12.53
C LYS A 28 10.90 25.56 -13.96
N ALA A 29 11.83 25.66 -14.90
CA ALA A 29 11.51 25.91 -16.32
C ALA A 29 10.73 24.73 -16.93
N PHE A 30 11.13 23.50 -16.63
CA PHE A 30 10.48 22.27 -17.11
C PHE A 30 9.06 22.11 -16.55
N LEU A 31 8.86 22.36 -15.24
CA LEU A 31 7.57 22.29 -14.58
C LEU A 31 6.62 23.42 -14.98
N LYS A 32 7.14 24.59 -15.39
CA LYS A 32 6.34 25.70 -15.87
C LYS A 32 5.71 25.41 -17.24
N ASN A 33 6.36 24.58 -18.05
CA ASN A 33 5.90 24.26 -19.41
C ASN A 33 4.91 23.09 -19.47
N ASN A 34 4.74 22.32 -18.38
CA ASN A 34 3.88 21.12 -18.34
C ASN A 34 3.05 21.09 -17.05
N GLU A 35 1.85 21.67 -17.09
CA GLU A 35 0.95 21.69 -15.92
C GLU A 35 0.58 20.31 -15.41
N PHE A 36 0.36 19.34 -16.30
CA PHE A 36 0.06 17.96 -15.94
C PHE A 36 1.20 17.30 -15.18
N LEU A 37 2.46 17.49 -15.61
CA LEU A 37 3.65 16.96 -14.93
C LEU A 37 3.89 17.66 -13.59
N ARG A 38 3.58 18.95 -13.52
CA ARG A 38 3.67 19.71 -12.27
C ARG A 38 2.70 19.14 -11.22
N ASP A 39 1.47 18.86 -11.60
CA ASP A 39 0.45 18.34 -10.68
C ASP A 39 0.68 16.87 -10.35
N PHE A 40 1.22 16.08 -11.28
CA PHE A 40 1.59 14.68 -11.07
C PHE A 40 2.84 14.52 -10.18
N LEU A 41 3.82 15.42 -10.30
CA LEU A 41 5.04 15.43 -9.49
C LEU A 41 4.91 16.27 -8.19
N ASN A 42 3.78 16.92 -8.00
CA ASN A 42 3.52 17.76 -6.81
C ASN A 42 3.40 16.96 -5.49
N PRO A 43 2.96 15.66 -5.48
CA PRO A 43 3.13 14.85 -4.29
C PRO A 43 4.60 14.77 -3.90
N PRO A 44 4.91 14.73 -2.60
CA PRO A 44 6.29 14.58 -2.13
C PRO A 44 6.81 13.18 -2.50
N VAL A 45 7.38 13.07 -3.71
CA VAL A 45 8.03 11.82 -4.15
C VAL A 45 9.35 11.70 -3.39
N ASN A 46 9.42 10.72 -2.51
CA ASN A 46 10.55 10.46 -1.62
C ASN A 46 11.35 9.25 -2.12
N TYR A 47 12.61 9.13 -1.68
CA TYR A 47 13.40 7.89 -1.87
C TYR A 47 12.70 6.65 -1.29
N GLY A 48 11.76 6.83 -0.36
CA GLY A 48 10.91 5.78 0.15
C GLY A 48 10.16 4.98 -0.92
N PHE A 49 9.80 5.62 -2.04
CA PHE A 49 9.20 4.92 -3.19
C PHE A 49 10.16 3.91 -3.82
N ILE A 50 11.44 4.27 -3.97
CA ILE A 50 12.47 3.33 -4.49
C ILE A 50 12.68 2.19 -3.50
N ILE A 51 12.75 2.50 -2.19
CA ILE A 51 12.88 1.50 -1.13
C ILE A 51 11.69 0.53 -1.15
N ALA A 52 10.47 1.03 -1.33
CA ALA A 52 9.26 0.21 -1.41
C ALA A 52 9.30 -0.74 -2.62
N ILE A 53 9.72 -0.26 -3.79
CA ILE A 53 9.88 -1.10 -4.99
C ILE A 53 10.93 -2.19 -4.76
N LEU A 54 12.10 -1.82 -4.22
CA LEU A 54 13.16 -2.77 -3.92
C LEU A 54 12.70 -3.82 -2.90
N ALA A 55 11.99 -3.41 -1.84
CA ALA A 55 11.41 -4.33 -0.87
C ALA A 55 10.40 -5.29 -1.52
N ALA A 56 9.52 -4.79 -2.41
CA ALA A 56 8.56 -5.63 -3.12
C ALA A 56 9.25 -6.67 -4.02
N ILE A 57 10.29 -6.27 -4.75
CA ILE A 57 11.09 -7.16 -5.59
C ILE A 57 11.82 -8.20 -4.73
N LEU A 58 12.42 -7.78 -3.61
CA LEU A 58 13.14 -8.67 -2.69
C LEU A 58 12.19 -9.73 -2.11
N ILE A 59 11.04 -9.32 -1.62
CA ILE A 59 10.03 -10.26 -1.08
C ILE A 59 9.49 -11.19 -2.18
N TRP A 60 9.24 -10.67 -3.37
CA TRP A 60 8.85 -11.49 -4.51
C TRP A 60 9.92 -12.55 -4.83
N TYR A 61 11.19 -12.16 -4.84
CA TYR A 61 12.31 -13.08 -5.08
C TYR A 61 12.39 -14.14 -3.98
N ILE A 62 12.33 -13.75 -2.71
CA ILE A 62 12.32 -14.69 -1.58
C ILE A 62 11.17 -15.69 -1.71
N LEU A 63 9.96 -15.21 -1.96
CA LEU A 63 8.77 -16.08 -2.02
C LEU A 63 8.77 -17.01 -3.23
N LYS A 64 9.32 -16.61 -4.38
CA LYS A 64 9.28 -17.41 -5.61
C LYS A 64 10.51 -18.28 -5.84
N HIS A 65 11.69 -17.85 -5.41
CA HIS A 65 12.96 -18.43 -5.82
C HIS A 65 13.76 -19.04 -4.66
N THR A 66 13.22 -19.06 -3.43
CA THR A 66 13.93 -19.66 -2.29
C THR A 66 13.14 -20.80 -1.65
N THR A 67 13.86 -21.72 -1.01
CA THR A 67 13.27 -22.81 -0.22
C THR A 67 12.43 -22.30 0.94
N LEU A 68 12.88 -21.20 1.57
CA LEU A 68 12.16 -20.51 2.63
C LEU A 68 10.79 -20.01 2.12
N GLY A 69 10.76 -19.37 0.95
CA GLY A 69 9.51 -18.90 0.34
C GLY A 69 8.56 -20.05 -0.02
N TYR A 70 9.10 -21.20 -0.45
CA TYR A 70 8.30 -22.41 -0.67
C TYR A 70 7.65 -22.88 0.65
N GLN A 71 8.43 -23.00 1.71
CA GLN A 71 7.96 -23.42 3.03
C GLN A 71 6.89 -22.46 3.59
N LEU A 72 7.14 -21.15 3.51
CA LEU A 72 6.17 -20.13 3.94
C LEU A 72 4.84 -20.23 3.21
N ARG A 73 4.87 -20.44 1.89
CA ARG A 73 3.64 -20.63 1.08
C ARG A 73 2.95 -21.94 1.40
N ALA A 74 3.69 -23.04 1.56
CA ALA A 74 3.13 -24.34 1.92
C ALA A 74 2.36 -24.27 3.24
N VAL A 75 2.96 -23.67 4.28
CA VAL A 75 2.34 -23.43 5.58
C VAL A 75 1.12 -22.53 5.47
N GLY A 76 1.19 -21.50 4.59
CA GLY A 76 0.07 -20.58 4.35
C GLY A 76 -1.13 -21.22 3.65
N PHE A 77 -0.91 -22.23 2.80
CA PHE A 77 -1.99 -22.95 2.13
C PHE A 77 -2.65 -24.00 3.03
N ASN A 78 -1.85 -24.82 3.68
CA ASN A 78 -2.34 -25.84 4.60
C ASN A 78 -1.25 -26.25 5.58
N LYS A 79 -1.47 -25.94 6.86
CA LYS A 79 -0.52 -26.21 7.94
C LYS A 79 -0.27 -27.70 8.13
N ASP A 80 -1.34 -28.49 8.14
CA ASP A 80 -1.27 -29.92 8.40
C ASP A 80 -0.53 -30.64 7.25
N ALA A 81 -0.86 -30.30 6.00
CA ALA A 81 -0.17 -30.85 4.84
C ALA A 81 1.31 -30.47 4.81
N ALA A 82 1.67 -29.25 5.25
CA ALA A 82 3.05 -28.81 5.34
C ALA A 82 3.83 -29.59 6.41
N GLU A 83 3.20 -29.87 7.55
CA GLU A 83 3.78 -30.67 8.64
C GLU A 83 4.01 -32.11 8.20
N TYR A 84 3.05 -32.73 7.52
CA TYR A 84 3.22 -34.07 6.89
C TYR A 84 4.37 -34.10 5.88
N GLY A 85 4.59 -32.99 5.17
CA GLY A 85 5.72 -32.80 4.26
C GLY A 85 7.06 -32.53 4.94
N GLY A 86 7.13 -32.61 6.27
CA GLY A 86 8.37 -32.39 7.05
C GLY A 86 8.76 -30.92 7.24
N ILE A 87 7.83 -30.00 6.98
CA ILE A 87 8.08 -28.55 7.17
C ILE A 87 7.78 -28.17 8.62
N ASP A 88 8.74 -27.52 9.30
CA ASP A 88 8.52 -27.00 10.64
C ASP A 88 7.58 -25.77 10.59
N VAL A 89 6.30 -26.02 10.87
CA VAL A 89 5.23 -25.01 10.81
C VAL A 89 5.49 -23.88 11.81
N LYS A 90 5.92 -24.20 13.04
CA LYS A 90 6.15 -23.20 14.09
C LYS A 90 7.25 -22.23 13.71
N LYS A 91 8.38 -22.74 13.22
CA LYS A 91 9.51 -21.93 12.76
C LYS A 91 9.10 -21.02 11.61
N ASN A 92 8.34 -21.52 10.64
CA ASN A 92 7.91 -20.73 9.48
C ASN A 92 6.90 -19.63 9.86
N ILE A 93 6.02 -19.85 10.83
CA ILE A 93 5.15 -18.81 11.36
C ILE A 93 5.98 -17.68 12.00
N VAL A 94 6.97 -18.02 12.83
CA VAL A 94 7.84 -17.02 13.45
C VAL A 94 8.61 -16.22 12.38
N ILE A 95 9.17 -16.89 11.38
CA ILE A 95 9.90 -16.23 10.29
C ILE A 95 8.96 -15.29 9.49
N SER A 96 7.73 -15.71 9.20
CA SER A 96 6.78 -14.84 8.49
C SER A 96 6.45 -13.57 9.28
N MET A 97 6.26 -13.69 10.60
CA MET A 97 6.05 -12.54 11.48
C MET A 97 7.27 -11.63 11.57
N MET A 98 8.49 -12.19 11.62
CA MET A 98 9.73 -11.40 11.60
C MET A 98 9.87 -10.59 10.31
N ILE A 99 9.59 -11.20 9.16
CA ILE A 99 9.62 -10.51 7.86
C ILE A 99 8.57 -9.40 7.83
N ALA A 100 7.34 -9.68 8.27
CA ALA A 100 6.28 -8.68 8.33
C ALA A 100 6.63 -7.52 9.27
N GLY A 101 7.20 -7.80 10.44
CA GLY A 101 7.67 -6.79 11.39
C GLY A 101 8.80 -5.93 10.81
N ALA A 102 9.76 -6.53 10.12
CA ALA A 102 10.84 -5.80 9.46
C ALA A 102 10.31 -4.85 8.37
N LEU A 103 9.37 -5.32 7.54
CA LEU A 103 8.73 -4.48 6.52
C LEU A 103 7.90 -3.34 7.13
N SER A 104 7.18 -3.62 8.21
CA SER A 104 6.40 -2.61 8.94
C SER A 104 7.31 -1.54 9.55
N GLY A 105 8.43 -1.94 10.16
CA GLY A 105 9.44 -1.01 10.69
C GLY A 105 10.06 -0.15 9.58
N LEU A 106 10.36 -0.74 8.43
CA LEU A 106 10.87 -0.03 7.27
C LEU A 106 9.84 0.98 6.73
N ALA A 107 8.56 0.60 6.67
CA ALA A 107 7.47 1.50 6.27
C ALA A 107 7.33 2.68 7.24
N GLY A 108 7.41 2.44 8.55
CA GLY A 108 7.41 3.49 9.57
C GLY A 108 8.61 4.44 9.43
N ALA A 109 9.81 3.91 9.19
CA ALA A 109 11.00 4.73 8.96
C ALA A 109 10.84 5.62 7.71
N VAL A 110 10.34 5.08 6.61
CA VAL A 110 10.07 5.84 5.38
C VAL A 110 9.01 6.91 5.61
N GLN A 111 7.97 6.62 6.39
CA GLN A 111 6.92 7.58 6.73
C GLN A 111 7.48 8.75 7.53
N VAL A 112 8.26 8.48 8.57
CA VAL A 112 8.84 9.51 9.44
C VAL A 112 9.89 10.35 8.71
N LEU A 113 10.84 9.71 8.02
CA LEU A 113 11.96 10.39 7.35
C LEU A 113 11.55 11.05 6.01
N GLY A 114 10.57 10.47 5.32
CA GLY A 114 10.19 10.90 3.99
C GLY A 114 8.99 11.84 3.95
N VAL A 115 7.97 11.58 4.75
CA VAL A 115 6.68 12.28 4.68
C VAL A 115 6.50 13.26 5.83
N SER A 116 6.53 12.78 7.07
CA SER A 116 6.23 13.60 8.25
C SER A 116 7.33 14.60 8.56
N LYS A 117 8.60 14.19 8.41
CA LYS A 117 9.81 15.00 8.73
C LYS A 117 9.87 15.52 10.17
N GLU A 118 8.96 15.07 10.99
CA GLU A 118 8.82 15.42 12.41
C GLU A 118 8.45 14.14 13.18
N THR A 119 8.99 13.99 14.37
CA THR A 119 8.53 12.99 15.33
C THR A 119 7.43 13.63 16.16
N ALA A 120 6.19 13.28 15.88
CA ALA A 120 5.04 13.72 16.65
C ALA A 120 4.49 12.59 17.52
N ILE A 121 4.00 12.92 18.70
CA ILE A 121 3.24 11.97 19.50
C ILE A 121 1.86 11.85 18.85
N LEU A 122 1.58 10.70 18.26
CA LEU A 122 0.30 10.41 17.62
C LEU A 122 -0.71 10.05 18.71
N VAL A 123 -1.76 10.85 18.84
CA VAL A 123 -2.86 10.59 19.75
C VAL A 123 -3.79 9.49 19.22
N MET A 124 -3.83 9.30 17.90
CA MET A 124 -4.65 8.30 17.22
C MET A 124 -3.85 7.52 16.20
N MET A 125 -4.24 6.27 15.94
CA MET A 125 -3.66 5.47 14.88
C MET A 125 -4.04 6.04 13.50
N GLU A 126 -3.06 6.24 12.62
CA GLU A 126 -3.28 6.79 11.27
C GLU A 126 -3.93 5.78 10.28
N GLY A 127 -4.15 4.53 10.71
CA GLY A 127 -4.85 3.51 9.91
C GLY A 127 -4.06 2.91 8.75
N TYR A 128 -2.78 3.24 8.57
CA TYR A 128 -1.95 2.71 7.46
C TYR A 128 -1.90 1.19 7.38
N GLY A 129 -2.02 0.49 8.52
CA GLY A 129 -2.07 -0.97 8.55
C GLY A 129 -3.32 -1.52 7.85
N PHE A 130 -4.48 -0.92 8.09
CA PHE A 130 -5.73 -1.30 7.42
C PHE A 130 -5.70 -0.99 5.93
N ASP A 131 -5.13 0.15 5.54
CA ASP A 131 -4.89 0.49 4.14
C ASP A 131 -3.99 -0.54 3.45
N GLY A 132 -2.93 -0.98 4.14
CA GLY A 132 -2.03 -2.03 3.64
C GLY A 132 -2.73 -3.37 3.42
N ILE A 133 -3.66 -3.77 4.31
CA ILE A 133 -4.48 -4.97 4.12
C ILE A 133 -5.35 -4.82 2.86
N ALA A 134 -6.01 -3.67 2.68
CA ALA A 134 -6.83 -3.39 1.51
C ALA A 134 -6.02 -3.48 0.21
N VAL A 135 -4.84 -2.86 0.17
CA VAL A 135 -3.91 -2.92 -0.97
C VAL A 135 -3.47 -4.35 -1.26
N SER A 136 -3.14 -5.14 -0.23
CA SER A 136 -2.74 -6.54 -0.38
C SER A 136 -3.85 -7.40 -0.97
N LEU A 137 -5.10 -7.20 -0.54
CA LEU A 137 -6.27 -7.92 -1.07
C LEU A 137 -6.52 -7.55 -2.54
N ILE A 138 -6.43 -6.28 -2.91
CA ILE A 138 -6.53 -5.81 -4.31
C ILE A 138 -5.42 -6.45 -5.17
N ALA A 139 -4.22 -6.57 -4.63
CA ALA A 139 -3.06 -7.17 -5.30
C ALA A 139 -3.12 -8.70 -5.38
N GLY A 140 -4.12 -9.35 -4.77
CA GLY A 140 -4.21 -10.81 -4.69
C GLY A 140 -3.05 -11.44 -3.92
N ASN A 141 -2.52 -10.77 -2.91
CA ASN A 141 -1.37 -11.19 -2.08
C ASN A 141 -0.08 -11.41 -2.88
N ASN A 142 0.07 -10.78 -4.04
CA ASN A 142 1.29 -10.85 -4.84
C ASN A 142 2.14 -9.59 -4.63
N PRO A 143 3.40 -9.70 -4.19
CA PRO A 143 4.24 -8.55 -3.87
C PRO A 143 4.44 -7.57 -5.03
N LEU A 144 4.59 -8.06 -6.27
CA LEU A 144 4.73 -7.19 -7.44
C LEU A 144 3.43 -6.47 -7.79
N SER A 145 2.29 -7.14 -7.63
CA SER A 145 0.97 -6.54 -7.85
C SER A 145 0.61 -5.51 -6.78
N CYS A 146 1.26 -5.56 -5.61
CA CYS A 146 1.07 -4.53 -4.57
C CYS A 146 1.55 -3.15 -5.04
N ILE A 147 2.51 -3.06 -5.97
CA ILE A 147 3.01 -1.77 -6.48
C ILE A 147 1.91 -0.98 -7.21
N PRO A 148 1.28 -1.50 -8.29
CA PRO A 148 0.19 -0.79 -8.96
C PRO A 148 -1.05 -0.62 -8.08
N ALA A 149 -1.37 -1.59 -7.21
CA ALA A 149 -2.47 -1.47 -6.26
C ALA A 149 -2.26 -0.33 -5.26
N ALA A 150 -1.04 -0.19 -4.73
CA ALA A 150 -0.67 0.89 -3.83
C ALA A 150 -0.72 2.27 -4.52
N LEU A 151 -0.29 2.36 -5.79
CA LEU A 151 -0.39 3.59 -6.57
C LEU A 151 -1.85 3.99 -6.81
N LEU A 152 -2.70 3.04 -7.14
CA LEU A 152 -4.14 3.29 -7.31
C LEU A 152 -4.76 3.78 -5.99
N PHE A 153 -4.48 3.08 -4.89
CA PHE A 153 -5.04 3.42 -3.58
C PHE A 153 -4.52 4.78 -3.07
N GLY A 154 -3.22 5.03 -3.21
CA GLY A 154 -2.61 6.31 -2.88
C GLY A 154 -3.15 7.46 -3.72
N GLY A 155 -3.39 7.23 -5.03
CA GLY A 155 -4.03 8.18 -5.93
C GLY A 155 -5.46 8.53 -5.50
N LEU A 156 -6.25 7.54 -5.09
CA LEU A 156 -7.61 7.77 -4.55
C LEU A 156 -7.57 8.61 -3.26
N LYS A 157 -6.69 8.30 -2.33
CA LYS A 157 -6.52 9.07 -1.09
C LYS A 157 -6.03 10.49 -1.36
N TYR A 158 -5.05 10.65 -2.22
CA TYR A 158 -4.53 11.97 -2.59
C TYR A 158 -5.59 12.81 -3.32
N GLY A 159 -6.31 12.21 -4.26
CA GLY A 159 -7.42 12.87 -4.95
C GLY A 159 -8.52 13.29 -3.97
N GLY A 160 -8.90 12.40 -3.06
CA GLY A 160 -9.87 12.67 -2.01
C GLY A 160 -9.48 13.86 -1.12
N SER A 161 -8.23 13.90 -0.66
CA SER A 161 -7.72 15.00 0.16
C SER A 161 -7.72 16.36 -0.57
N LYS A 162 -7.59 16.38 -1.89
CA LYS A 162 -7.67 17.60 -2.72
C LYS A 162 -9.10 18.05 -3.01
N LEU A 163 -10.04 17.12 -3.00
CA LEU A 163 -11.47 17.44 -3.20
C LEU A 163 -12.10 18.03 -1.95
N GLN A 164 -11.65 17.61 -0.76
CA GLN A 164 -12.21 18.06 0.52
C GLN A 164 -12.36 19.59 0.62
N PRO A 165 -11.31 20.43 0.40
CA PRO A 165 -11.46 21.87 0.51
C PRO A 165 -12.32 22.50 -0.59
N LYS A 166 -12.54 21.80 -1.73
CA LYS A 166 -13.34 22.31 -2.85
C LYS A 166 -14.82 22.04 -2.70
N ILE A 167 -15.18 20.90 -2.11
CA ILE A 167 -16.58 20.42 -2.02
C ILE A 167 -17.13 20.62 -0.60
N GLY A 168 -16.27 20.90 0.40
CA GLY A 168 -16.69 20.97 1.80
C GLY A 168 -17.09 19.62 2.41
N ALA A 169 -16.81 18.50 1.70
CA ALA A 169 -17.15 17.18 2.19
C ALA A 169 -16.20 16.76 3.33
N PRO A 170 -16.71 16.20 4.43
CA PRO A 170 -15.87 15.68 5.50
C PRO A 170 -15.01 14.51 5.00
N PHE A 171 -13.83 14.34 5.59
CA PHE A 171 -12.84 13.33 5.19
C PHE A 171 -13.39 11.89 5.32
N GLU A 172 -14.31 11.68 6.23
CA GLU A 172 -15.00 10.42 6.48
C GLU A 172 -15.77 9.92 5.25
N VAL A 173 -16.39 10.81 4.50
CA VAL A 173 -17.12 10.47 3.26
C VAL A 173 -16.17 9.90 2.21
N ILE A 174 -14.96 10.46 2.11
CA ILE A 174 -13.94 9.98 1.18
C ILE A 174 -13.48 8.57 1.57
N ASN A 175 -13.27 8.33 2.87
CA ASN A 175 -12.89 7.02 3.39
C ASN A 175 -14.00 5.97 3.15
N ILE A 176 -15.28 6.34 3.27
CA ILE A 176 -16.41 5.46 2.96
C ILE A 176 -16.40 5.09 1.47
N ILE A 177 -16.20 6.05 0.57
CA ILE A 177 -16.15 5.80 -0.88
C ILE A 177 -14.98 4.85 -1.21
N ILE A 178 -13.79 5.11 -0.65
CA ILE A 178 -12.61 4.24 -0.82
C ILE A 178 -12.91 2.84 -0.29
N GLY A 179 -13.53 2.72 0.89
CA GLY A 179 -13.92 1.45 1.48
C GLY A 179 -14.88 0.65 0.59
N ILE A 180 -15.87 1.29 -0.01
CA ILE A 180 -16.79 0.68 -0.95
C ILE A 180 -16.06 0.19 -2.21
N ILE A 181 -15.18 0.99 -2.78
CA ILE A 181 -14.38 0.61 -3.96
C ILE A 181 -13.53 -0.61 -3.65
N VAL A 182 -12.81 -0.58 -2.51
CA VAL A 182 -11.97 -1.70 -2.06
C VAL A 182 -12.79 -2.97 -1.83
N PHE A 183 -13.97 -2.84 -1.19
CA PHE A 183 -14.87 -3.96 -0.96
C PHE A 183 -15.25 -4.68 -2.28
N PHE A 184 -15.66 -3.93 -3.28
CA PHE A 184 -16.02 -4.51 -4.59
C PHE A 184 -14.82 -5.12 -5.32
N ILE A 185 -13.65 -4.51 -5.23
CA ILE A 185 -12.43 -5.05 -5.86
C ILE A 185 -11.94 -6.32 -5.14
N ALA A 186 -12.04 -6.36 -3.80
CA ALA A 186 -11.58 -7.50 -3.02
C ALA A 186 -12.50 -8.74 -3.14
N MET A 187 -13.69 -8.61 -3.70
CA MET A 187 -14.68 -9.69 -3.82
C MET A 187 -14.99 -10.12 -5.27
N PRO A 188 -13.99 -10.49 -6.08
CA PRO A 188 -14.25 -10.91 -7.48
C PRO A 188 -15.13 -12.15 -7.58
N LYS A 189 -15.15 -13.03 -6.53
CA LYS A 189 -16.03 -14.20 -6.45
C LYS A 189 -17.52 -13.85 -6.35
N LEU A 190 -17.87 -12.70 -5.77
CA LEU A 190 -19.27 -12.26 -5.70
C LEU A 190 -19.86 -12.04 -7.09
N ILE A 191 -19.08 -11.45 -8.00
CA ILE A 191 -19.53 -11.21 -9.38
C ILE A 191 -19.82 -12.54 -10.07
N GLY A 192 -18.99 -13.56 -9.87
CA GLY A 192 -19.21 -14.90 -10.38
C GLY A 192 -20.46 -15.57 -9.80
N ILE A 193 -20.71 -15.42 -8.50
CA ILE A 193 -21.91 -15.97 -7.83
C ILE A 193 -23.16 -15.26 -8.34
N ILE A 194 -23.17 -13.93 -8.44
CA ILE A 194 -24.30 -13.17 -8.95
C ILE A 194 -24.60 -13.52 -10.42
N ALA A 195 -23.54 -13.68 -11.23
CA ALA A 195 -23.66 -14.10 -12.62
C ALA A 195 -24.25 -15.53 -12.74
N SER A 196 -23.83 -16.46 -11.88
CA SER A 196 -24.33 -17.83 -11.86
C SER A 196 -25.82 -17.91 -11.44
N ILE A 197 -26.22 -17.11 -10.46
CA ILE A 197 -27.62 -17.01 -10.03
C ILE A 197 -28.50 -16.44 -11.15
N LYS A 198 -28.00 -15.44 -11.89
CA LYS A 198 -28.71 -14.83 -13.01
C LYS A 198 -28.79 -15.78 -14.22
N GLY A 199 -27.74 -16.57 -14.45
CA GLY A 199 -27.73 -17.61 -15.51
C GLY A 199 -28.74 -18.74 -15.23
N ARG A 200 -28.86 -19.17 -13.97
CA ARG A 200 -29.78 -20.24 -13.56
C ARG A 200 -31.26 -19.84 -13.71
N LYS A 201 -31.58 -18.54 -13.57
CA LYS A 201 -32.95 -18.03 -13.83
C LYS A 201 -33.32 -17.93 -15.31
N ARG A 202 -32.35 -17.96 -16.23
CA ARG A 202 -32.64 -17.96 -17.67
C ARG A 202 -32.76 -19.36 -18.30
N GLY A 203 -32.27 -20.40 -17.65
CA GLY A 203 -32.37 -21.78 -18.12
C GLY A 203 -33.66 -22.51 -17.69
N GLY A 204 -34.55 -21.88 -16.95
CA GLY A 204 -35.79 -22.49 -16.44
C GLY A 204 -37.07 -22.14 -17.21
N LYS A 205 -36.99 -21.77 -18.49
CA LYS A 205 -38.14 -21.55 -19.37
C LYS A 205 -37.89 -22.18 -20.73
N VAL A 206 -37.77 -23.50 -20.75
CA VAL A 206 -38.02 -24.32 -21.94
C VAL A 206 -38.60 -25.63 -21.40
N GLU A 207 -39.89 -25.64 -21.25
CA GLU A 207 -40.83 -26.73 -21.50
C GLU A 207 -42.23 -26.19 -21.25
#